data_51d8fc1c459982a59080fd04606a78fc
#
_entry.id   51d8fc1c459982a59080fd04606a78fc
#
_cell.length_a   1.000
_cell.length_b   1.000
_cell.length_c   1.000
_cell.angle_alpha   90.00
_cell.angle_beta   90.00
_cell.angle_gamma   90.00
#
_symmetry.space_group_name_H-M   'P 1'
#
loop_
_entity.id
_entity.type
_entity.pdbx_description
1 polymer ?
#
loop_
_entity_poly.entity_id
_entity_poly.type
_entity_poly.pdbx_seq_one_letter_code
_entity_poly.pdbx_strand_id
1 'polypeptide(L)'
;MNKEHWNTIIVDEKVDKALVKELIEQSYHIVVMSEKDKMLAGELYNANYDEELIKDRYKAKDICFEYNNLKPSDFEGKDRIIKKLFAKTGKQIIVEQNFWCDYGYNIFAGENFYMNHNCTILDGAKVEFGNNVFIVPNCGFYTAGHPLDYETRNKGLEYAKAIKVGSNVWIGGNVCVMPGVTIGDNVVIGAGSVVTKDIPSNVVAVGNPCRVLKEI
;
A
#
# COMPACT_ATOMS: atom_id res chain seq x y z
N MET A 1 13.74 3.34 -29.79
CA MET A 1 12.32 2.91 -29.79
C MET A 1 12.32 1.41 -29.46
N ASN A 2 11.84 1.03 -28.27
CA ASN A 2 11.92 -0.35 -27.81
C ASN A 2 10.77 -1.16 -28.47
N LYS A 3 11.10 -2.21 -29.22
CA LYS A 3 10.11 -3.02 -29.96
C LYS A 3 9.23 -3.92 -29.09
N GLU A 4 9.49 -4.00 -27.80
CA GLU A 4 8.79 -4.90 -26.85
C GLU A 4 7.37 -4.46 -26.47
N HIS A 5 6.97 -3.23 -26.85
CA HIS A 5 5.67 -2.65 -26.47
C HIS A 5 4.71 -2.44 -27.66
N TRP A 6 5.02 -3.00 -28.84
CA TRP A 6 4.18 -2.80 -30.01
C TRP A 6 3.36 -4.06 -30.34
N ASN A 7 2.05 -3.92 -30.29
CA ASN A 7 1.13 -4.91 -30.82
C ASN A 7 0.70 -4.47 -32.23
N THR A 8 0.71 -5.40 -33.19
CA THR A 8 0.16 -5.13 -34.53
C THR A 8 -1.33 -5.43 -34.47
N ILE A 9 -2.14 -4.43 -34.70
CA ILE A 9 -3.59 -4.58 -34.84
C ILE A 9 -3.87 -4.60 -36.35
N ILE A 10 -4.41 -5.72 -36.87
CA ILE A 10 -4.90 -5.82 -38.26
C ILE A 10 -6.31 -5.25 -38.27
N VAL A 11 -6.49 -4.10 -38.90
CA VAL A 11 -7.79 -3.43 -39.01
C VAL A 11 -8.36 -3.79 -40.39
N ASP A 12 -9.40 -4.59 -40.40
CA ASP A 12 -10.22 -4.86 -41.61
C ASP A 12 -11.58 -4.15 -41.49
N GLU A 13 -12.43 -4.31 -42.50
CA GLU A 13 -13.76 -3.67 -42.56
C GLU A 13 -14.72 -4.12 -41.43
N LYS A 14 -14.39 -5.19 -40.70
CA LYS A 14 -15.22 -5.79 -39.66
C LYS A 14 -14.81 -5.34 -38.26
N VAL A 15 -13.68 -4.65 -38.15
CA VAL A 15 -13.15 -4.21 -36.82
C VAL A 15 -13.87 -2.93 -36.39
N ASP A 16 -14.37 -2.93 -35.16
CA ASP A 16 -14.97 -1.75 -34.56
C ASP A 16 -13.91 -0.65 -34.40
N LYS A 17 -14.09 0.43 -35.19
CA LYS A 17 -13.17 1.58 -35.18
C LYS A 17 -13.12 2.29 -33.82
N ALA A 18 -14.21 2.25 -33.03
CA ALA A 18 -14.24 2.82 -31.69
C ALA A 18 -13.35 2.01 -30.73
N LEU A 19 -13.43 0.68 -30.79
CA LEU A 19 -12.58 -0.21 -30.05
C LEU A 19 -11.09 -0.04 -30.39
N VAL A 20 -10.78 0.08 -31.70
CA VAL A 20 -9.40 0.32 -32.16
C VAL A 20 -8.86 1.64 -31.59
N LYS A 21 -9.66 2.71 -31.64
CA LYS A 21 -9.29 4.01 -31.12
C LYS A 21 -9.02 3.93 -29.62
N GLU A 22 -9.91 3.28 -28.87
CA GLU A 22 -9.75 3.06 -27.42
C GLU A 22 -8.47 2.29 -27.10
N LEU A 23 -8.18 1.19 -27.82
CA LEU A 23 -6.96 0.40 -27.63
C LEU A 23 -5.69 1.19 -27.96
N ILE A 24 -5.73 2.05 -28.99
CA ILE A 24 -4.62 2.93 -29.34
C ILE A 24 -4.41 3.98 -28.22
N GLU A 25 -5.47 4.60 -27.73
CA GLU A 25 -5.39 5.60 -26.64
C GLU A 25 -4.88 4.96 -25.34
N GLN A 26 -5.35 3.77 -24.97
CA GLN A 26 -4.86 3.00 -23.83
C GLN A 26 -3.38 2.65 -24.00
N SER A 27 -2.98 2.13 -25.18
CA SER A 27 -1.59 1.78 -25.47
C SER A 27 -0.67 3.01 -25.42
N TYR A 28 -1.12 4.14 -25.97
CA TYR A 28 -0.39 5.41 -25.91
C TYR A 28 -0.24 5.91 -24.48
N HIS A 29 -1.31 5.83 -23.69
CA HIS A 29 -1.31 6.23 -22.28
C HIS A 29 -0.29 5.42 -21.47
N ILE A 30 -0.28 4.10 -21.62
CA ILE A 30 0.68 3.21 -20.93
C ILE A 30 2.14 3.49 -21.33
N VAL A 31 2.40 3.81 -22.60
CA VAL A 31 3.77 4.09 -23.11
C VAL A 31 4.30 5.46 -22.61
N VAL A 32 3.41 6.41 -22.32
CA VAL A 32 3.79 7.77 -21.88
C VAL A 32 3.82 7.91 -20.36
N MET A 33 3.17 7.01 -19.62
CA MET A 33 3.18 7.04 -18.15
C MET A 33 4.59 6.78 -17.59
N SER A 34 4.98 7.59 -16.61
CA SER A 34 6.15 7.26 -15.78
C SER A 34 5.90 5.97 -14.98
N GLU A 35 6.96 5.31 -14.53
CA GLU A 35 6.81 4.13 -13.68
C GLU A 35 6.06 4.46 -12.36
N LYS A 36 6.22 5.67 -11.86
CA LYS A 36 5.46 6.17 -10.71
C LYS A 36 3.96 6.34 -11.01
N ASP A 37 3.62 6.86 -12.19
CA ASP A 37 2.21 6.96 -12.60
C ASP A 37 1.57 5.59 -12.76
N LYS A 38 2.29 4.62 -13.35
CA LYS A 38 1.85 3.21 -13.44
C LYS A 38 1.63 2.60 -12.05
N MET A 39 2.58 2.81 -11.13
CA MET A 39 2.45 2.37 -9.74
C MET A 39 1.17 2.90 -9.09
N LEU A 40 0.92 4.22 -9.21
CA LEU A 40 -0.25 4.86 -8.62
C LEU A 40 -1.57 4.47 -9.31
N ALA A 41 -1.51 4.11 -10.60
CA ALA A 41 -2.65 3.60 -11.36
C ALA A 41 -2.96 2.11 -11.10
N GLY A 42 -2.08 1.39 -10.38
CA GLY A 42 -2.22 -0.05 -10.13
C GLY A 42 -1.80 -0.93 -11.30
N GLU A 43 -1.09 -0.36 -12.28
CA GLU A 43 -0.52 -1.08 -13.40
C GLU A 43 0.78 -1.79 -13.02
N LEU A 44 1.29 -2.65 -13.90
CA LEU A 44 2.64 -3.22 -13.71
C LEU A 44 3.69 -2.13 -13.91
N TYR A 45 4.58 -2.00 -12.95
CA TYR A 45 5.63 -0.98 -12.95
C TYR A 45 6.99 -1.57 -12.54
N ASN A 46 8.05 -0.86 -12.90
CA ASN A 46 9.41 -1.26 -12.57
C ASN A 46 9.92 -0.52 -11.33
N ALA A 47 9.68 -1.10 -10.17
CA ALA A 47 10.08 -0.51 -8.89
C ALA A 47 11.60 -0.47 -8.68
N ASN A 48 12.35 -1.41 -9.29
CA ASN A 48 13.73 -1.70 -8.90
C ASN A 48 14.78 -1.00 -9.76
N TYR A 49 14.40 -0.52 -10.96
CA TYR A 49 15.33 0.10 -11.90
C TYR A 49 14.91 1.52 -12.31
N ASP A 50 13.74 2.01 -11.85
CA ASP A 50 13.33 3.40 -12.07
C ASP A 50 14.02 4.33 -11.08
N GLU A 51 14.73 5.34 -11.59
CA GLU A 51 15.54 6.25 -10.79
C GLU A 51 14.71 7.11 -9.84
N GLU A 52 13.49 7.53 -10.26
CA GLU A 52 12.61 8.35 -9.43
C GLU A 52 12.09 7.54 -8.25
N LEU A 53 11.58 6.33 -8.49
CA LEU A 53 11.07 5.46 -7.45
C LEU A 53 12.17 5.01 -6.47
N ILE A 54 13.36 4.71 -6.98
CA ILE A 54 14.52 4.38 -6.14
C ILE A 54 14.86 5.55 -5.22
N LYS A 55 14.94 6.77 -5.77
CA LYS A 55 15.25 7.99 -5.00
C LYS A 55 14.19 8.26 -3.93
N ASP A 56 12.91 8.13 -4.27
CA ASP A 56 11.80 8.34 -3.33
C ASP A 56 11.85 7.32 -2.18
N ARG A 57 12.11 6.04 -2.47
CA ARG A 57 12.27 5.01 -1.43
C ARG A 57 13.46 5.27 -0.50
N TYR A 58 14.61 5.64 -1.04
CA TYR A 58 15.76 5.95 -0.19
C TYR A 58 15.51 7.16 0.69
N LYS A 59 14.85 8.20 0.15
CA LYS A 59 14.44 9.36 0.94
C LYS A 59 13.51 8.98 2.10
N ALA A 60 12.52 8.11 1.86
CA ALA A 60 11.64 7.63 2.92
C ALA A 60 12.40 6.78 3.95
N LYS A 61 13.31 5.92 3.51
CA LYS A 61 14.17 5.11 4.40
C LYS A 61 15.09 5.96 5.27
N ASP A 62 15.66 7.02 4.72
CA ASP A 62 16.47 7.97 5.51
C ASP A 62 15.62 8.67 6.58
N ILE A 63 14.38 9.06 6.25
CA ILE A 63 13.44 9.65 7.22
C ILE A 63 13.05 8.60 8.29
N CYS A 64 12.78 7.36 7.89
CA CYS A 64 12.51 6.27 8.83
C CYS A 64 13.72 6.00 9.75
N PHE A 65 14.94 6.04 9.20
CA PHE A 65 16.16 5.89 9.98
C PHE A 65 16.31 7.01 11.02
N GLU A 66 16.12 8.27 10.63
CA GLU A 66 16.10 9.42 11.53
C GLU A 66 15.07 9.21 12.65
N TYR A 67 13.83 8.87 12.27
CA TYR A 67 12.73 8.61 13.19
C TYR A 67 13.04 7.52 14.19
N ASN A 68 13.55 6.39 13.74
CA ASN A 68 13.82 5.21 14.57
C ASN A 68 14.99 5.42 15.55
N ASN A 69 15.85 6.41 15.31
CA ASN A 69 16.96 6.78 16.17
C ASN A 69 16.68 7.96 17.13
N LEU A 70 15.48 8.52 17.11
CA LEU A 70 15.08 9.51 18.12
C LEU A 70 15.03 8.88 19.52
N LYS A 71 15.25 9.70 20.54
CA LYS A 71 15.00 9.25 21.92
C LYS A 71 13.51 8.90 22.08
N PRO A 72 13.15 7.80 22.76
CA PRO A 72 11.74 7.44 22.99
C PRO A 72 10.92 8.55 23.64
N SER A 73 11.53 9.42 24.45
CA SER A 73 10.90 10.57 25.10
C SER A 73 10.78 11.82 24.23
N ASP A 74 11.31 11.83 23.01
CA ASP A 74 11.17 12.96 22.08
C ASP A 74 9.84 12.89 21.30
N PHE A 75 8.76 13.19 22.02
CA PHE A 75 7.41 13.13 21.45
C PHE A 75 7.20 14.16 20.31
N GLU A 76 7.76 15.38 20.47
CA GLU A 76 7.63 16.44 19.46
C GLU A 76 8.40 16.10 18.17
N GLY A 77 9.62 15.56 18.32
CA GLY A 77 10.42 15.09 17.19
C GLY A 77 9.73 13.97 16.42
N LYS A 78 9.20 12.99 17.15
CA LYS A 78 8.44 11.87 16.56
C LYS A 78 7.20 12.36 15.81
N ASP A 79 6.37 13.18 16.43
CA ASP A 79 5.15 13.73 15.80
C ASP A 79 5.47 14.52 14.53
N ARG A 80 6.49 15.39 14.61
CA ARG A 80 6.92 16.20 13.45
C ARG A 80 7.38 15.35 12.27
N ILE A 81 8.19 14.31 12.53
CA ILE A 81 8.73 13.46 11.44
C ILE A 81 7.62 12.62 10.81
N ILE A 82 6.75 12.00 11.59
CA ILE A 82 5.63 11.21 11.05
C ILE A 82 4.66 12.08 10.25
N LYS A 83 4.33 13.28 10.73
CA LYS A 83 3.48 14.24 9.99
C LYS A 83 4.10 14.74 8.69
N LYS A 84 5.43 14.75 8.60
CA LYS A 84 6.16 15.07 7.36
C LYS A 84 6.23 13.88 6.40
N LEU A 85 6.32 12.66 6.93
CA LEU A 85 6.47 11.43 6.16
C LEU A 85 5.15 10.98 5.54
N PHE A 86 4.06 11.01 6.30
CA PHE A 86 2.75 10.57 5.83
C PHE A 86 2.09 11.65 4.96
N ALA A 87 1.31 11.21 3.96
CA ALA A 87 0.55 12.13 3.10
C ALA A 87 -0.47 12.95 3.88
N LYS A 88 -1.10 12.32 4.89
CA LYS A 88 -2.10 12.98 5.75
C LYS A 88 -2.16 12.28 7.10
N THR A 89 -2.30 13.09 8.16
CA THR A 89 -2.53 12.59 9.52
C THR A 89 -3.64 13.38 10.21
N GLY A 90 -4.29 12.76 11.19
CA GLY A 90 -5.08 13.46 12.20
C GLY A 90 -4.19 14.27 13.15
N LYS A 91 -4.82 14.95 14.10
CA LYS A 91 -4.11 15.72 15.14
C LYS A 91 -3.39 14.80 16.13
N GLN A 92 -4.08 13.73 16.55
CA GLN A 92 -3.56 12.73 17.48
C GLN A 92 -3.08 11.51 16.70
N ILE A 93 -1.77 11.39 16.56
CA ILE A 93 -1.12 10.27 15.91
C ILE A 93 0.09 9.83 16.73
N ILE A 94 0.17 8.53 16.98
CA ILE A 94 1.34 7.91 17.61
C ILE A 94 1.75 6.72 16.75
N VAL A 95 3.00 6.73 16.31
CA VAL A 95 3.65 5.59 15.69
C VAL A 95 4.85 5.25 16.54
N GLU A 96 4.99 4.03 17.01
CA GLU A 96 6.15 3.64 17.77
C GLU A 96 7.32 3.25 16.88
N GLN A 97 8.54 3.30 17.46
CA GLN A 97 9.78 3.10 16.72
C GLN A 97 9.95 1.68 16.18
N ASN A 98 10.92 1.53 15.27
CA ASN A 98 11.10 0.43 14.33
C ASN A 98 10.00 0.39 13.27
N PHE A 99 9.54 1.59 12.85
CA PHE A 99 8.62 1.76 11.75
C PHE A 99 9.38 1.90 10.43
N TRP A 100 8.90 1.23 9.37
CA TRP A 100 9.44 1.32 8.03
C TRP A 100 8.33 1.43 6.99
N CYS A 101 8.59 2.23 5.95
CA CYS A 101 7.72 2.31 4.78
C CYS A 101 8.56 2.47 3.49
N ASP A 102 7.92 2.29 2.33
CA ASP A 102 8.60 2.47 1.06
C ASP A 102 8.66 3.94 0.64
N TYR A 103 7.55 4.66 0.74
CA TYR A 103 7.43 6.04 0.25
C TYR A 103 6.93 7.02 1.30
N GLY A 104 6.00 6.62 2.15
CA GLY A 104 5.34 7.44 3.16
C GLY A 104 4.23 8.33 2.61
N TYR A 105 4.40 8.90 1.41
CA TYR A 105 3.43 9.80 0.80
C TYR A 105 2.13 9.11 0.31
N ASN A 106 2.04 7.80 0.39
CA ASN A 106 0.81 7.04 0.11
C ASN A 106 0.08 6.62 1.39
N ILE A 107 0.56 7.04 2.59
CA ILE A 107 -0.02 6.67 3.88
C ILE A 107 -0.91 7.79 4.40
N PHE A 108 -2.16 7.45 4.72
CA PHE A 108 -3.18 8.36 5.24
C PHE A 108 -3.71 7.80 6.56
N ALA A 109 -3.58 8.55 7.63
CA ALA A 109 -4.08 8.16 8.96
C ALA A 109 -5.11 9.19 9.47
N GLY A 110 -6.24 8.70 9.98
CA GLY A 110 -7.28 9.51 10.59
C GLY A 110 -6.92 9.99 12.00
N GLU A 111 -7.93 10.48 12.73
CA GLU A 111 -7.78 10.91 14.12
C GLU A 111 -7.62 9.74 15.07
N ASN A 112 -6.90 9.97 16.18
CA ASN A 112 -6.68 8.99 17.24
C ASN A 112 -6.11 7.67 16.70
N PHE A 113 -5.03 7.82 15.93
CA PHE A 113 -4.31 6.70 15.32
C PHE A 113 -3.14 6.26 16.22
N TYR A 114 -3.06 4.98 16.50
CA TYR A 114 -1.95 4.37 17.25
C TYR A 114 -1.40 3.16 16.49
N MET A 115 -0.10 3.16 16.23
CA MET A 115 0.65 2.02 15.68
C MET A 115 1.82 1.70 16.61
N ASN A 116 1.87 0.48 17.08
CA ASN A 116 2.88 -0.01 17.99
C ASN A 116 4.19 -0.39 17.25
N HIS A 117 5.19 -0.87 17.98
CA HIS A 117 6.54 -1.15 17.50
C HIS A 117 6.59 -2.20 16.36
N ASN A 118 7.66 -2.11 15.56
CA ASN A 118 8.03 -3.08 14.52
C ASN A 118 6.96 -3.24 13.42
N CYS A 119 6.29 -2.17 13.07
CA CYS A 119 5.32 -2.20 11.99
C CYS A 119 5.93 -1.74 10.66
N THR A 120 5.46 -2.34 9.57
CA THR A 120 5.94 -2.04 8.21
C THR A 120 4.77 -1.77 7.28
N ILE A 121 4.85 -0.69 6.49
CA ILE A 121 3.88 -0.39 5.44
C ILE A 121 4.63 -0.29 4.10
N LEU A 122 4.42 -1.28 3.21
CA LEU A 122 4.92 -1.19 1.83
C LEU A 122 3.88 -0.44 0.99
N ASP A 123 4.01 0.88 0.95
CA ASP A 123 3.02 1.80 0.40
C ASP A 123 3.26 2.15 -1.08
N GLY A 124 3.48 1.14 -1.93
CA GLY A 124 3.45 1.33 -3.39
C GLY A 124 2.10 1.83 -3.91
N ALA A 125 1.01 1.53 -3.20
CA ALA A 125 -0.30 2.14 -3.41
C ALA A 125 -0.83 2.75 -2.11
N LYS A 126 -1.97 3.46 -2.19
CA LYS A 126 -2.59 4.13 -1.05
C LYS A 126 -2.89 3.14 0.09
N VAL A 127 -2.46 3.50 1.32
CA VAL A 127 -2.87 2.85 2.56
C VAL A 127 -3.63 3.86 3.38
N GLU A 128 -4.90 3.61 3.61
CA GLU A 128 -5.80 4.53 4.28
C GLU A 128 -6.35 3.91 5.56
N PHE A 129 -6.16 4.62 6.67
CA PHE A 129 -6.71 4.28 7.98
C PHE A 129 -7.74 5.34 8.38
N GLY A 130 -8.91 4.89 8.82
CA GLY A 130 -9.96 5.75 9.39
C GLY A 130 -9.57 6.30 10.77
N ASN A 131 -10.58 6.73 11.53
CA ASN A 131 -10.40 7.24 12.88
C ASN A 131 -10.41 6.11 13.92
N ASN A 132 -9.73 6.31 15.06
CA ASN A 132 -9.68 5.33 16.16
C ASN A 132 -9.17 3.96 15.70
N VAL A 133 -8.02 3.95 15.05
CA VAL A 133 -7.36 2.70 14.60
C VAL A 133 -6.19 2.40 15.51
N PHE A 134 -6.21 1.21 16.12
CA PHE A 134 -5.18 0.74 17.04
C PHE A 134 -4.51 -0.51 16.50
N ILE A 135 -3.22 -0.44 16.24
CA ILE A 135 -2.40 -1.49 15.65
C ILE A 135 -1.35 -1.95 16.66
N VAL A 136 -1.35 -3.23 16.99
CA VAL A 136 -0.46 -3.86 17.97
C VAL A 136 0.88 -4.22 17.30
N PRO A 137 1.95 -4.62 18.02
CA PRO A 137 3.28 -4.80 17.42
C PRO A 137 3.37 -5.81 16.29
N ASN A 138 4.40 -5.64 15.46
CA ASN A 138 4.81 -6.55 14.38
C ASN A 138 3.77 -6.72 13.28
N CYS A 139 3.02 -5.69 12.96
CA CYS A 139 2.03 -5.73 11.88
C CYS A 139 2.61 -5.25 10.55
N GLY A 140 2.15 -5.86 9.46
CA GLY A 140 2.53 -5.50 8.10
C GLY A 140 1.33 -5.17 7.21
N PHE A 141 1.45 -4.08 6.42
CA PHE A 141 0.48 -3.68 5.41
C PHE A 141 1.20 -3.65 4.07
N TYR A 142 0.91 -4.61 3.21
CA TYR A 142 1.67 -4.81 1.98
C TYR A 142 0.78 -4.53 0.78
N THR A 143 0.93 -3.35 0.17
CA THR A 143 0.20 -3.02 -1.06
C THR A 143 0.86 -3.62 -2.28
N ALA A 144 2.18 -3.86 -2.23
CA ALA A 144 2.97 -4.36 -3.34
C ALA A 144 2.90 -5.90 -3.46
N GLY A 145 2.95 -6.36 -4.68
CA GLY A 145 3.05 -7.77 -5.03
C GLY A 145 3.70 -7.98 -6.39
N HIS A 146 4.11 -9.20 -6.66
CA HIS A 146 4.70 -9.58 -7.94
C HIS A 146 3.76 -10.46 -8.76
N PRO A 147 3.86 -10.43 -10.10
CA PRO A 147 3.14 -11.38 -10.96
C PRO A 147 3.43 -12.84 -10.59
N LEU A 148 2.41 -13.69 -10.68
CA LEU A 148 2.59 -15.13 -10.47
C LEU A 148 3.43 -15.76 -11.59
N ASP A 149 3.32 -15.24 -12.80
CA ASP A 149 4.19 -15.60 -13.90
C ASP A 149 5.64 -15.23 -13.59
N TYR A 150 6.50 -16.24 -13.58
CA TYR A 150 7.91 -16.08 -13.20
C TYR A 150 8.72 -15.28 -14.22
N GLU A 151 8.39 -15.33 -15.50
CA GLU A 151 9.11 -14.59 -16.54
C GLU A 151 8.91 -13.08 -16.37
N THR A 152 7.66 -12.66 -16.10
CA THR A 152 7.30 -11.27 -15.82
C THR A 152 7.89 -10.82 -14.47
N ARG A 153 7.79 -11.66 -13.44
CA ARG A 153 8.36 -11.39 -12.12
C ARG A 153 9.88 -11.22 -12.16
N ASN A 154 10.59 -12.06 -12.93
CA ASN A 154 12.05 -12.01 -13.05
C ASN A 154 12.54 -10.76 -13.80
N LYS A 155 11.68 -10.05 -14.52
CA LYS A 155 11.95 -8.71 -15.07
C LYS A 155 11.92 -7.62 -14.01
N GLY A 156 11.59 -7.95 -12.76
CA GLY A 156 11.52 -7.03 -11.64
C GLY A 156 10.21 -6.23 -11.57
N LEU A 157 9.19 -6.64 -12.35
CA LEU A 157 7.91 -5.95 -12.36
C LEU A 157 7.09 -6.25 -11.10
N GLU A 158 6.40 -5.23 -10.62
CA GLU A 158 5.50 -5.26 -9.47
C GLU A 158 4.14 -4.69 -9.84
N TYR A 159 3.15 -4.97 -9.03
CA TYR A 159 1.89 -4.24 -8.98
C TYR A 159 1.67 -3.74 -7.56
N ALA A 160 0.88 -2.69 -7.41
CA ALA A 160 0.46 -2.23 -6.09
C ALA A 160 -1.06 -2.06 -6.04
N LYS A 161 -1.69 -2.53 -4.95
CA LYS A 161 -3.14 -2.43 -4.73
C LYS A 161 -3.42 -1.79 -3.38
N ALA A 162 -4.28 -0.77 -3.38
CA ALA A 162 -4.58 0.01 -2.19
C ALA A 162 -5.15 -0.86 -1.06
N ILE A 163 -4.78 -0.52 0.17
CA ILE A 163 -5.35 -1.10 1.40
C ILE A 163 -6.19 -0.03 2.08
N LYS A 164 -7.39 -0.39 2.51
CA LYS A 164 -8.27 0.49 3.27
C LYS A 164 -8.66 -0.15 4.58
N VAL A 165 -8.49 0.59 5.67
CA VAL A 165 -8.93 0.21 7.02
C VAL A 165 -9.93 1.27 7.49
N GLY A 166 -11.12 0.85 7.86
CA GLY A 166 -12.18 1.71 8.36
C GLY A 166 -11.88 2.33 9.72
N SER A 167 -12.90 2.87 10.36
CA SER A 167 -12.82 3.49 11.69
C SER A 167 -13.17 2.50 12.79
N ASN A 168 -12.66 2.77 14.03
CA ASN A 168 -12.89 1.92 15.20
C ASN A 168 -12.39 0.49 14.98
N VAL A 169 -11.15 0.36 14.49
CA VAL A 169 -10.53 -0.93 14.17
C VAL A 169 -9.40 -1.23 15.13
N TRP A 170 -9.40 -2.43 15.67
CA TRP A 170 -8.29 -2.97 16.46
C TRP A 170 -7.63 -4.13 15.74
N ILE A 171 -6.34 -4.00 15.44
CA ILE A 171 -5.54 -5.00 14.74
C ILE A 171 -4.55 -5.61 15.74
N GLY A 172 -4.71 -6.91 16.01
CA GLY A 172 -3.86 -7.70 16.90
C GLY A 172 -2.42 -7.84 16.40
N GLY A 173 -1.52 -8.29 17.26
CA GLY A 173 -0.09 -8.41 16.92
C GLY A 173 0.19 -9.46 15.85
N ASN A 174 1.28 -9.25 15.09
CA ASN A 174 1.71 -10.13 14.01
C ASN A 174 0.66 -10.34 12.89
N VAL A 175 -0.18 -9.33 12.64
CA VAL A 175 -1.15 -9.37 11.54
C VAL A 175 -0.49 -8.88 10.25
N CYS A 176 -0.74 -9.62 9.16
CA CYS A 176 -0.37 -9.21 7.80
C CYS A 176 -1.63 -8.90 6.98
N VAL A 177 -1.70 -7.71 6.40
CA VAL A 177 -2.76 -7.28 5.47
C VAL A 177 -2.20 -7.27 4.07
N MET A 178 -2.85 -8.04 3.17
CA MET A 178 -2.38 -8.28 1.81
C MET A 178 -2.90 -7.23 0.81
N PRO A 179 -2.30 -7.13 -0.40
CA PRO A 179 -2.65 -6.13 -1.39
C PRO A 179 -4.14 -6.12 -1.75
N GLY A 180 -4.74 -4.94 -1.81
CA GLY A 180 -6.12 -4.72 -2.27
C GLY A 180 -7.20 -4.97 -1.21
N VAL A 181 -6.84 -5.26 0.04
CA VAL A 181 -7.79 -5.59 1.10
C VAL A 181 -8.47 -4.33 1.66
N THR A 182 -9.78 -4.44 1.84
CA THR A 182 -10.58 -3.49 2.62
C THR A 182 -11.04 -4.12 3.93
N ILE A 183 -10.75 -3.47 5.07
CA ILE A 183 -11.29 -3.80 6.39
C ILE A 183 -12.33 -2.74 6.74
N GLY A 184 -13.55 -3.16 7.05
CA GLY A 184 -14.67 -2.27 7.38
C GLY A 184 -14.52 -1.56 8.72
N ASP A 185 -15.59 -0.87 9.13
CA ASP A 185 -15.64 -0.18 10.43
C ASP A 185 -15.99 -1.12 11.57
N ASN A 186 -15.58 -0.76 12.80
CA ASN A 186 -15.88 -1.54 14.01
C ASN A 186 -15.45 -3.01 13.87
N VAL A 187 -14.15 -3.23 13.55
CA VAL A 187 -13.58 -4.56 13.31
C VAL A 187 -12.46 -4.85 14.30
N VAL A 188 -12.40 -6.09 14.77
CA VAL A 188 -11.28 -6.63 15.52
C VAL A 188 -10.61 -7.73 14.68
N ILE A 189 -9.33 -7.56 14.36
CA ILE A 189 -8.51 -8.60 13.73
C ILE A 189 -7.67 -9.28 14.81
N GLY A 190 -7.87 -10.58 15.00
CA GLY A 190 -7.12 -11.36 16.00
C GLY A 190 -5.64 -11.51 15.62
N ALA A 191 -4.79 -11.61 16.66
CA ALA A 191 -3.34 -11.74 16.48
C ALA A 191 -2.95 -12.93 15.59
N GLY A 192 -1.85 -12.78 14.83
CA GLY A 192 -1.33 -13.81 13.92
C GLY A 192 -2.16 -14.02 12.66
N SER A 193 -3.13 -13.18 12.38
CA SER A 193 -3.98 -13.30 11.20
C SER A 193 -3.29 -12.84 9.93
N VAL A 194 -3.60 -13.53 8.80
CA VAL A 194 -3.23 -13.10 7.45
C VAL A 194 -4.49 -12.72 6.69
N VAL A 195 -4.71 -11.42 6.51
CA VAL A 195 -5.92 -10.87 5.88
C VAL A 195 -5.72 -10.83 4.37
N THR A 196 -6.32 -11.78 3.67
CA THR A 196 -6.17 -11.99 2.22
C THR A 196 -7.41 -11.62 1.42
N LYS A 197 -8.50 -11.23 2.10
CA LYS A 197 -9.78 -10.83 1.52
C LYS A 197 -10.41 -9.75 2.39
N ASP A 198 -11.35 -9.03 1.82
CA ASP A 198 -12.09 -7.99 2.52
C ASP A 198 -12.80 -8.54 3.77
N ILE A 199 -12.81 -7.71 4.81
CA ILE A 199 -13.48 -7.99 6.09
C ILE A 199 -14.64 -6.99 6.24
N PRO A 200 -15.88 -7.47 6.38
CA PRO A 200 -17.03 -6.59 6.56
C PRO A 200 -16.97 -5.86 7.90
N SER A 201 -17.79 -4.80 8.06
CA SER A 201 -17.93 -4.07 9.31
C SER A 201 -18.60 -4.89 10.41
N ASN A 202 -18.37 -4.49 11.67
CA ASN A 202 -19.00 -5.05 12.88
C ASN A 202 -18.70 -6.52 13.13
N VAL A 203 -17.43 -6.92 12.94
CA VAL A 203 -17.03 -8.32 13.12
C VAL A 203 -15.71 -8.47 13.88
N VAL A 204 -15.54 -9.64 14.48
CA VAL A 204 -14.24 -10.19 14.86
C VAL A 204 -13.79 -11.18 13.80
N ALA A 205 -12.60 -11.00 13.23
CA ALA A 205 -12.03 -11.90 12.24
C ALA A 205 -10.65 -12.39 12.69
N VAL A 206 -10.33 -13.65 12.44
CA VAL A 206 -9.10 -14.30 12.92
C VAL A 206 -8.56 -15.34 11.95
N GLY A 207 -7.29 -15.67 12.08
CA GLY A 207 -6.66 -16.85 11.47
C GLY A 207 -5.84 -16.58 10.21
N ASN A 208 -5.26 -17.67 9.68
CA ASN A 208 -4.52 -17.71 8.43
C ASN A 208 -5.07 -18.84 7.53
N PRO A 209 -5.79 -18.49 6.45
CA PRO A 209 -6.24 -17.16 6.08
C PRO A 209 -7.32 -16.61 7.03
N CYS A 210 -7.33 -15.28 7.23
CA CYS A 210 -8.27 -14.61 8.12
C CYS A 210 -9.74 -14.79 7.66
N ARG A 211 -10.62 -15.10 8.62
CA ARG A 211 -12.06 -15.27 8.38
C ARG A 211 -12.86 -14.68 9.51
N VAL A 212 -14.06 -14.24 9.19
CA VAL A 212 -15.02 -13.78 10.20
C VAL A 212 -15.30 -14.91 11.18
N LEU A 213 -15.11 -14.63 12.46
CA LEU A 213 -15.37 -15.54 13.58
C LEU A 213 -16.76 -15.30 14.15
N LYS A 214 -17.13 -14.04 14.35
CA LYS A 214 -18.43 -13.62 14.91
C LYS A 214 -18.72 -12.14 14.61
N GLU A 215 -19.96 -11.75 14.76
CA GLU A 215 -20.38 -10.35 14.79
C GLU A 215 -20.13 -9.72 16.17
N ILE A 216 -20.02 -8.36 16.20
CA ILE A 216 -19.86 -7.53 17.42
C ILE A 216 -21.21 -6.88 17.74
#